data_055d09d0c2110885d6ac28c7876ab2ef
#
_entry.id   055d09d0c2110885d6ac28c7876ab2ef
#
_cell.length_a   1.000
_cell.length_b   1.000
_cell.length_c   1.000
_cell.angle_alpha   90.00
_cell.angle_beta   90.00
_cell.angle_gamma   90.00
#
_symmetry.space_group_name_H-M   'P 1'
#
loop_
_entity.id
_entity.type
_entity.pdbx_description
1 polymer ?
#
loop_
_entity_poly.entity_id
_entity_poly.type
_entity_poly.pdbx_seq_one_letter_code
_entity_poly.pdbx_strand_id
1 'polypeptide(L)'
;MKKIYILFAMTLLFNKGYGQVEIIAHRGASYLAPENTVASSRLAFELGTDAVEVDIYLSADNKIVCIHDANTKRTAGAGHVVKDTGSEVLRSLDAGSWKSAEYKGEKIPFLKEVIKSVPKGKKLVVEIKCGSEVLPYLKKTVGRYLKSRDFTFIAFDFQTITDTKKTFPGNPCHWLCSNKALLEKNLPLVPGAGLDGVSLSYGLIDEQVAGKVKDLNLELFTWTVDDPAEARRLIPLGVKGITTNRPGWLREQIF
;
A
#
# COMPACT_ATOMS: atom_id res chain seq x y z
N MET A 1 -5.64 36.30 -55.05
CA MET A 1 -5.23 35.98 -53.66
C MET A 1 -5.66 34.56 -53.35
N LYS A 2 -4.71 33.62 -53.34
CA LYS A 2 -4.95 32.18 -53.03
C LYS A 2 -4.85 31.98 -51.53
N LYS A 3 -5.98 31.60 -50.87
CA LYS A 3 -5.99 31.24 -49.43
C LYS A 3 -5.42 29.81 -49.29
N ILE A 4 -4.27 29.71 -48.64
CA ILE A 4 -3.64 28.43 -48.22
C ILE A 4 -4.31 28.00 -46.92
N TYR A 5 -5.08 26.92 -46.97
CA TYR A 5 -5.60 26.25 -45.75
C TYR A 5 -4.50 25.27 -45.25
N ILE A 6 -3.89 25.61 -44.12
CA ILE A 6 -2.99 24.68 -43.43
C ILE A 6 -3.86 23.72 -42.63
N LEU A 7 -3.92 22.47 -43.10
CA LEU A 7 -4.58 21.38 -42.39
C LEU A 7 -3.67 20.89 -41.27
N PHE A 8 -4.02 21.27 -40.03
CA PHE A 8 -3.33 20.73 -38.85
C PHE A 8 -3.81 19.29 -38.67
N ALA A 9 -3.01 18.32 -39.11
CA ALA A 9 -3.23 16.90 -38.80
C ALA A 9 -2.87 16.68 -37.33
N MET A 10 -3.90 16.62 -36.49
CA MET A 10 -3.78 16.20 -35.09
C MET A 10 -3.58 14.69 -35.07
N THR A 11 -2.33 14.25 -34.97
CA THR A 11 -1.98 12.83 -34.75
C THR A 11 -2.49 12.43 -33.38
N LEU A 12 -3.67 11.81 -33.36
CA LEU A 12 -4.16 11.03 -32.24
C LEU A 12 -3.23 9.83 -32.08
N LEU A 13 -2.25 9.94 -31.21
CA LEU A 13 -1.53 8.78 -30.70
C LEU A 13 -2.55 7.92 -29.95
N PHE A 14 -2.97 6.82 -30.58
CA PHE A 14 -3.70 5.75 -29.94
C PHE A 14 -2.80 5.19 -28.83
N ASN A 15 -2.98 5.70 -27.62
CA ASN A 15 -2.44 5.09 -26.42
C ASN A 15 -3.11 3.71 -26.32
N LYS A 16 -2.38 2.64 -26.66
CA LYS A 16 -2.82 1.26 -26.41
C LYS A 16 -3.17 1.20 -24.93
N GLY A 17 -4.45 1.01 -24.61
CA GLY A 17 -5.01 1.07 -23.28
C GLY A 17 -4.40 0.03 -22.32
N TYR A 18 -3.24 0.35 -21.78
CA TYR A 18 -2.85 -0.16 -20.49
C TYR A 18 -3.74 0.57 -19.49
N GLY A 19 -4.58 -0.17 -18.75
CA GLY A 19 -5.35 0.43 -17.67
C GLY A 19 -4.39 1.27 -16.82
N GLN A 20 -4.84 2.47 -16.43
CA GLN A 20 -3.99 3.39 -15.68
C GLN A 20 -3.47 2.68 -14.43
N VAL A 21 -2.13 2.60 -14.25
CA VAL A 21 -1.52 1.97 -13.08
C VAL A 21 -1.88 2.75 -11.82
N GLU A 22 -2.27 2.06 -10.76
CA GLU A 22 -2.58 2.68 -9.46
C GLU A 22 -1.31 3.22 -8.80
N ILE A 23 -1.35 4.44 -8.28
CA ILE A 23 -0.31 4.99 -7.42
C ILE A 23 -0.74 4.84 -5.97
N ILE A 24 0.02 4.03 -5.22
CA ILE A 24 -0.24 3.70 -3.83
C ILE A 24 0.80 4.43 -2.96
N ALA A 25 0.36 5.27 -2.05
CA ALA A 25 1.24 6.01 -1.17
C ALA A 25 1.71 5.12 -0.01
N HIS A 26 2.99 4.75 -0.01
CA HIS A 26 3.65 3.89 0.99
C HIS A 26 3.67 4.56 2.37
N ARG A 27 2.89 4.04 3.31
CA ARG A 27 2.70 4.61 4.65
C ARG A 27 2.19 6.06 4.60
N GLY A 28 1.38 6.38 3.57
CA GLY A 28 1.01 7.73 3.21
C GLY A 28 2.07 8.44 2.36
N ALA A 29 2.06 9.76 2.31
CA ALA A 29 3.08 10.57 1.64
C ALA A 29 4.38 10.61 2.47
N SER A 30 4.98 9.45 2.75
CA SER A 30 6.04 9.26 3.76
C SER A 30 7.35 9.98 3.44
N TYR A 31 7.58 10.38 2.18
CA TYR A 31 8.70 11.25 1.85
C TYR A 31 8.53 12.66 2.44
N LEU A 32 7.32 13.19 2.52
CA LEU A 32 7.00 14.56 2.96
C LEU A 32 6.48 14.64 4.39
N ALA A 33 5.73 13.64 4.85
CA ALA A 33 5.07 13.61 6.15
C ALA A 33 5.48 12.37 6.95
N PRO A 34 5.27 12.33 8.28
CA PRO A 34 5.64 11.17 9.11
C PRO A 34 4.83 9.94 8.71
N GLU A 35 5.53 8.85 8.41
CA GLU A 35 4.94 7.59 7.94
C GLU A 35 3.87 7.04 8.87
N ASN A 36 2.87 6.33 8.32
CA ASN A 36 1.82 5.65 9.07
C ASN A 36 0.96 6.58 9.97
N THR A 37 0.91 7.89 9.69
CA THR A 37 0.09 8.85 10.43
C THR A 37 -1.14 9.28 9.65
N VAL A 38 -2.09 9.91 10.35
CA VAL A 38 -3.25 10.54 9.70
C VAL A 38 -2.81 11.71 8.81
N ALA A 39 -1.78 12.45 9.22
CA ALA A 39 -1.21 13.55 8.44
C ALA A 39 -0.67 13.06 7.09
N SER A 40 0.18 12.00 7.09
CA SER A 40 0.72 11.45 5.84
C SER A 40 -0.36 10.86 4.92
N SER A 41 -1.39 10.24 5.50
CA SER A 41 -2.51 9.70 4.74
C SER A 41 -3.32 10.80 4.05
N ARG A 42 -3.64 11.89 4.75
CA ARG A 42 -4.34 13.05 4.17
C ARG A 42 -3.54 13.71 3.06
N LEU A 43 -2.27 14.01 3.34
CA LEU A 43 -1.37 14.62 2.36
C LEU A 43 -1.26 13.76 1.09
N ALA A 44 -1.21 12.43 1.21
CA ALA A 44 -1.16 11.55 0.05
C ALA A 44 -2.39 11.74 -0.86
N PHE A 45 -3.59 11.82 -0.31
CA PHE A 45 -4.81 12.05 -1.09
C PHE A 45 -4.87 13.47 -1.68
N GLU A 46 -4.38 14.47 -0.97
CA GLU A 46 -4.23 15.85 -1.48
C GLU A 46 -3.27 15.90 -2.68
N LEU A 47 -2.23 15.06 -2.68
CA LEU A 47 -1.29 14.86 -3.79
C LEU A 47 -1.83 13.95 -4.91
N GLY A 48 -3.11 13.55 -4.87
CA GLY A 48 -3.80 12.85 -5.95
C GLY A 48 -3.57 11.35 -6.03
N THR A 49 -3.09 10.69 -4.95
CA THR A 49 -2.90 9.23 -4.92
C THR A 49 -4.23 8.47 -5.09
N ASP A 50 -4.17 7.23 -5.60
CA ASP A 50 -5.33 6.36 -5.75
C ASP A 50 -5.62 5.58 -4.47
N ALA A 51 -4.56 5.20 -3.75
CA ALA A 51 -4.62 4.48 -2.50
C ALA A 51 -3.53 4.96 -1.53
N VAL A 52 -3.77 4.72 -0.25
CA VAL A 52 -2.75 4.80 0.81
C VAL A 52 -2.51 3.40 1.34
N GLU A 53 -1.26 3.06 1.54
CA GLU A 53 -0.86 1.85 2.26
C GLU A 53 -0.48 2.22 3.70
N VAL A 54 -0.82 1.36 4.66
CA VAL A 54 -0.42 1.47 6.06
C VAL A 54 -0.13 0.11 6.68
N ASP A 55 0.87 0.10 7.56
CA ASP A 55 1.26 -1.08 8.34
C ASP A 55 0.47 -1.16 9.65
N ILE A 56 0.02 -2.36 10.04
CA ILE A 56 -0.70 -2.52 11.30
C ILE A 56 -0.06 -3.54 12.24
N TYR A 57 -0.14 -3.22 13.53
CA TYR A 57 0.15 -4.12 14.64
C TYR A 57 -1.00 -4.13 15.65
N LEU A 58 -1.03 -5.19 16.47
CA LEU A 58 -1.93 -5.33 17.61
C LEU A 58 -1.18 -4.91 18.89
N SER A 59 -1.74 -3.97 19.68
CA SER A 59 -1.23 -3.58 20.99
C SER A 59 -1.59 -4.60 22.08
N ALA A 60 -0.98 -4.50 23.27
CA ALA A 60 -1.24 -5.39 24.40
C ALA A 60 -2.72 -5.43 24.84
N ASP A 61 -3.43 -4.33 24.65
CA ASP A 61 -4.88 -4.21 24.96
C ASP A 61 -5.77 -4.43 23.72
N ASN A 62 -5.25 -5.14 22.71
CA ASN A 62 -5.96 -5.55 21.51
C ASN A 62 -6.53 -4.37 20.67
N LYS A 63 -5.81 -3.27 20.59
CA LYS A 63 -6.11 -2.18 19.66
C LYS A 63 -5.19 -2.26 18.44
N ILE A 64 -5.75 -2.01 17.26
CA ILE A 64 -4.97 -1.96 16.02
C ILE A 64 -4.39 -0.56 15.87
N VAL A 65 -3.07 -0.47 15.88
CA VAL A 65 -2.29 0.75 15.68
C VAL A 65 -1.55 0.71 14.35
N CYS A 66 -1.33 1.88 13.73
CA CYS A 66 -0.58 1.98 12.48
C CYS A 66 0.87 2.37 12.78
N ILE A 67 1.79 1.43 12.54
CA ILE A 67 3.23 1.60 12.70
C ILE A 67 3.95 0.48 11.92
N HIS A 68 5.12 0.79 11.33
CA HIS A 68 5.86 -0.20 10.55
C HIS A 68 6.69 -1.16 11.40
N ASP A 69 7.42 -0.64 12.39
CA ASP A 69 8.33 -1.44 13.19
C ASP A 69 7.59 -2.09 14.39
N ALA A 70 8.05 -3.25 14.81
CA ALA A 70 7.52 -3.91 16.02
C ALA A 70 7.78 -3.13 17.32
N ASN A 71 8.51 -2.00 17.24
CA ASN A 71 8.76 -1.08 18.35
C ASN A 71 8.73 0.37 17.88
N THR A 72 8.58 1.30 18.85
CA THR A 72 8.36 2.73 18.58
C THR A 72 9.63 3.56 18.48
N LYS A 73 10.83 2.94 18.58
CA LYS A 73 12.10 3.66 18.74
C LYS A 73 12.42 4.61 17.58
N ARG A 74 12.25 4.15 16.33
CA ARG A 74 12.65 4.90 15.13
C ARG A 74 11.77 6.13 14.88
N THR A 75 10.46 5.99 15.07
CA THR A 75 9.49 7.03 14.71
C THR A 75 8.93 7.81 15.92
N ALA A 76 9.24 7.39 17.16
CA ALA A 76 8.75 8.08 18.36
C ALA A 76 9.81 8.20 19.48
N GLY A 77 11.05 7.82 19.22
CA GLY A 77 12.17 7.99 20.14
C GLY A 77 12.18 7.09 21.38
N ALA A 78 11.06 6.46 21.73
CA ALA A 78 10.90 5.57 22.89
C ALA A 78 10.82 4.10 22.45
N GLY A 79 11.57 3.20 23.08
CA GLY A 79 11.72 1.80 22.66
C GLY A 79 10.63 0.86 23.17
N HIS A 80 9.35 1.20 23.04
CA HIS A 80 8.24 0.31 23.44
C HIS A 80 7.97 -0.75 22.39
N VAL A 81 7.93 -2.03 22.77
CA VAL A 81 7.49 -3.12 21.93
C VAL A 81 5.97 -3.08 21.78
N VAL A 82 5.45 -2.94 20.56
CA VAL A 82 4.02 -2.64 20.32
C VAL A 82 3.10 -3.69 20.93
N LYS A 83 3.38 -4.99 20.69
CA LYS A 83 2.54 -6.09 21.21
C LYS A 83 2.49 -6.18 22.73
N ASP A 84 3.51 -5.65 23.42
CA ASP A 84 3.67 -5.72 24.88
C ASP A 84 3.27 -4.40 25.57
N THR A 85 2.82 -3.39 24.79
CA THR A 85 2.50 -2.05 25.28
C THR A 85 1.03 -1.71 25.05
N GLY A 86 0.38 -1.17 26.08
CA GLY A 86 -1.00 -0.69 25.96
C GLY A 86 -1.14 0.50 25.02
N SER A 87 -2.26 0.57 24.33
CA SER A 87 -2.51 1.58 23.30
C SER A 87 -2.47 3.02 23.83
N GLU A 88 -2.82 3.27 25.07
CA GLU A 88 -2.70 4.62 25.69
C GLU A 88 -1.26 5.11 25.70
N VAL A 89 -0.31 4.25 26.09
CA VAL A 89 1.12 4.58 26.09
C VAL A 89 1.60 4.83 24.65
N LEU A 90 1.27 3.94 23.71
CA LEU A 90 1.66 4.11 22.31
C LEU A 90 1.15 5.45 21.74
N ARG A 91 -0.08 5.83 22.07
CA ARG A 91 -0.69 7.07 21.60
C ARG A 91 -0.23 8.33 22.34
N SER A 92 0.40 8.22 23.49
CA SER A 92 1.01 9.36 24.18
C SER A 92 2.29 9.84 23.51
N LEU A 93 2.92 8.98 22.69
CA LEU A 93 4.18 9.27 22.01
C LEU A 93 3.98 10.26 20.86
N ASP A 94 5.02 11.05 20.59
CA ASP A 94 5.12 11.92 19.43
C ASP A 94 5.73 11.15 18.25
N ALA A 95 4.89 10.83 17.28
CA ALA A 95 5.27 10.12 16.06
C ALA A 95 5.56 11.06 14.86
N GLY A 96 5.60 12.38 15.09
CA GLY A 96 5.76 13.37 14.04
C GLY A 96 7.08 14.13 14.06
N SER A 97 7.56 14.52 15.24
CA SER A 97 8.74 15.40 15.39
C SER A 97 10.03 14.84 14.79
N TRP A 98 10.17 13.52 14.67
CA TRP A 98 11.32 12.89 14.00
C TRP A 98 11.39 13.23 12.50
N LYS A 99 10.25 13.54 11.88
CA LYS A 99 10.16 13.91 10.47
C LYS A 99 10.40 15.40 10.25
N SER A 100 9.67 16.23 10.99
CA SER A 100 9.77 17.70 10.95
C SER A 100 9.10 18.29 12.20
N ALA A 101 9.56 19.45 12.65
CA ALA A 101 8.93 20.20 13.73
C ALA A 101 7.48 20.58 13.46
N GLU A 102 7.10 20.69 12.19
CA GLU A 102 5.72 20.94 11.73
C GLU A 102 4.73 19.86 12.19
N TYR A 103 5.22 18.61 12.30
CA TYR A 103 4.40 17.45 12.70
C TYR A 103 4.50 17.14 14.20
N LYS A 104 5.04 18.07 14.99
CA LYS A 104 5.15 17.86 16.45
C LYS A 104 3.78 17.54 17.05
N GLY A 105 3.73 16.44 17.81
CA GLY A 105 2.51 15.99 18.48
C GLY A 105 1.62 15.09 17.64
N GLU A 106 2.00 14.78 16.38
CA GLU A 106 1.31 13.73 15.61
C GLU A 106 1.40 12.41 16.36
N LYS A 107 0.32 11.63 16.33
CA LYS A 107 0.20 10.40 17.14
C LYS A 107 0.40 9.15 16.28
N ILE A 108 0.83 8.04 16.91
CA ILE A 108 0.64 6.71 16.34
C ILE A 108 -0.88 6.46 16.24
N PRO A 109 -1.51 6.44 15.04
CA PRO A 109 -2.96 6.41 14.97
C PRO A 109 -3.51 5.00 15.18
N PHE A 110 -4.75 4.91 15.62
CA PHE A 110 -5.53 3.69 15.44
C PHE A 110 -5.91 3.53 13.96
N LEU A 111 -5.99 2.29 13.48
CA LEU A 111 -6.43 2.01 12.11
C LEU A 111 -7.76 2.72 11.76
N LYS A 112 -8.72 2.77 12.70
CA LYS A 112 -10.00 3.46 12.50
C LYS A 112 -9.87 4.95 12.17
N GLU A 113 -8.80 5.61 12.63
CA GLU A 113 -8.56 7.03 12.38
C GLU A 113 -8.04 7.23 10.97
N VAL A 114 -7.14 6.34 10.53
CA VAL A 114 -6.68 6.32 9.13
C VAL A 114 -7.83 6.00 8.17
N ILE A 115 -8.66 4.99 8.45
CA ILE A 115 -9.83 4.67 7.62
C ILE A 115 -10.74 5.90 7.43
N LYS A 116 -10.94 6.69 8.48
CA LYS A 116 -11.75 7.92 8.41
C LYS A 116 -11.12 9.03 7.55
N SER A 117 -9.79 9.04 7.39
CA SER A 117 -9.10 10.01 6.53
C SER A 117 -9.16 9.64 5.05
N VAL A 118 -9.52 8.41 4.70
CA VAL A 118 -9.66 7.96 3.31
C VAL A 118 -10.90 8.59 2.68
N PRO A 119 -10.79 9.36 1.58
CA PRO A 119 -11.94 9.92 0.87
C PRO A 119 -12.83 8.82 0.25
N LYS A 120 -14.08 9.15 -0.03
CA LYS A 120 -14.99 8.25 -0.77
C LYS A 120 -14.44 7.96 -2.17
N GLY A 121 -14.48 6.67 -2.57
CA GLY A 121 -13.94 6.23 -3.87
C GLY A 121 -12.42 6.07 -3.92
N LYS A 122 -11.75 6.22 -2.76
CA LYS A 122 -10.31 5.93 -2.61
C LYS A 122 -10.11 4.66 -1.80
N LYS A 123 -8.95 4.02 -1.96
CA LYS A 123 -8.60 2.71 -1.39
C LYS A 123 -7.64 2.84 -0.21
N LEU A 124 -7.77 1.93 0.75
CA LEU A 124 -6.77 1.70 1.79
C LEU A 124 -6.18 0.30 1.61
N VAL A 125 -4.87 0.24 1.46
CA VAL A 125 -4.08 -1.00 1.48
C VAL A 125 -3.56 -1.18 2.90
N VAL A 126 -3.84 -2.34 3.50
CA VAL A 126 -3.49 -2.63 4.91
C VAL A 126 -2.47 -3.76 4.93
N GLU A 127 -1.22 -3.45 5.31
CA GLU A 127 -0.20 -4.47 5.56
C GLU A 127 -0.31 -5.01 6.98
N ILE A 128 -0.50 -6.33 7.11
CA ILE A 128 -0.57 -7.02 8.40
C ILE A 128 0.84 -7.45 8.77
N LYS A 129 1.45 -6.76 9.76
CA LYS A 129 2.83 -7.01 10.25
C LYS A 129 2.88 -8.05 11.38
N CYS A 130 1.77 -8.27 12.06
CA CYS A 130 1.58 -9.33 13.05
C CYS A 130 0.87 -10.53 12.42
N GLY A 131 0.74 -11.64 13.16
CA GLY A 131 0.10 -12.86 12.65
C GLY A 131 -1.44 -12.78 12.59
N SER A 132 -2.06 -13.94 12.39
CA SER A 132 -3.52 -14.08 12.25
C SER A 132 -4.31 -13.70 13.51
N GLU A 133 -3.64 -13.51 14.66
CA GLU A 133 -4.26 -13.07 15.92
C GLU A 133 -4.94 -11.70 15.82
N VAL A 134 -4.53 -10.87 14.86
CA VAL A 134 -5.17 -9.55 14.62
C VAL A 134 -6.54 -9.66 13.95
N LEU A 135 -6.82 -10.75 13.23
CA LEU A 135 -7.96 -10.87 12.32
C LEU A 135 -9.33 -10.66 12.97
N PRO A 136 -9.63 -11.17 14.20
CA PRO A 136 -10.91 -10.90 14.86
C PRO A 136 -11.12 -9.40 15.11
N TYR A 137 -10.08 -8.69 15.50
CA TYR A 137 -10.11 -7.25 15.77
C TYR A 137 -10.15 -6.44 14.49
N LEU A 138 -9.42 -6.88 13.45
CA LEU A 138 -9.45 -6.29 12.13
C LEU A 138 -10.83 -6.38 11.51
N LYS A 139 -11.46 -7.56 11.57
CA LYS A 139 -12.84 -7.78 11.09
C LYS A 139 -13.83 -6.83 11.78
N LYS A 140 -13.72 -6.68 13.10
CA LYS A 140 -14.57 -5.75 13.87
C LYS A 140 -14.34 -4.29 13.46
N THR A 141 -13.09 -3.90 13.20
CA THR A 141 -12.72 -2.52 12.86
C THR A 141 -13.14 -2.18 11.43
N VAL A 142 -12.73 -3.00 10.46
CA VAL A 142 -12.95 -2.77 9.01
C VAL A 142 -14.41 -3.04 8.63
N GLY A 143 -15.07 -4.03 9.23
CA GLY A 143 -16.43 -4.46 8.89
C GLY A 143 -17.46 -3.34 8.87
N ARG A 144 -17.26 -2.30 9.69
CA ARG A 144 -18.14 -1.12 9.73
C ARG A 144 -18.01 -0.23 8.50
N TYR A 145 -16.91 -0.38 7.73
CA TYR A 145 -16.55 0.48 6.61
C TYR A 145 -16.58 -0.23 5.25
N LEU A 146 -16.68 -1.56 5.21
CA LEU A 146 -16.64 -2.37 3.97
C LEU A 146 -17.65 -1.94 2.90
N LYS A 147 -18.79 -1.37 3.31
CA LYS A 147 -19.80 -0.86 2.36
C LYS A 147 -19.50 0.54 1.81
N SER A 148 -18.53 1.24 2.39
CA SER A 148 -18.27 2.67 2.09
C SER A 148 -16.82 2.97 1.76
N ARG A 149 -15.93 2.00 1.85
CA ARG A 149 -14.49 2.13 1.60
C ARG A 149 -13.96 0.86 0.96
N ASP A 150 -13.00 1.02 0.06
CA ASP A 150 -12.32 -0.08 -0.59
C ASP A 150 -11.07 -0.47 0.20
N PHE A 151 -10.89 -1.76 0.44
CA PHE A 151 -9.75 -2.31 1.16
C PHE A 151 -9.06 -3.37 0.32
N THR A 152 -7.72 -3.35 0.36
CA THR A 152 -6.86 -4.44 -0.07
C THR A 152 -6.00 -4.83 1.12
N PHE A 153 -5.80 -6.12 1.37
CA PHE A 153 -4.95 -6.63 2.44
C PHE A 153 -3.69 -7.23 1.87
N ILE A 154 -2.56 -6.99 2.55
CA ILE A 154 -1.27 -7.53 2.15
C ILE A 154 -0.53 -8.05 3.38
N ALA A 155 0.28 -9.09 3.23
CA ALA A 155 1.19 -9.59 4.26
C ALA A 155 2.34 -10.38 3.64
N PHE A 156 3.51 -10.35 4.30
CA PHE A 156 4.65 -11.21 3.96
C PHE A 156 4.44 -12.65 4.37
N ASP A 157 3.84 -12.87 5.54
CA ASP A 157 3.56 -14.22 6.01
C ASP A 157 2.41 -14.84 5.19
N PHE A 158 2.72 -15.95 4.51
CA PHE A 158 1.80 -16.60 3.58
C PHE A 158 0.57 -17.18 4.29
N GLN A 159 0.74 -17.66 5.53
CA GLN A 159 -0.38 -18.16 6.32
C GLN A 159 -1.31 -17.02 6.75
N THR A 160 -0.74 -15.91 7.21
CA THR A 160 -1.51 -14.72 7.62
C THR A 160 -2.35 -14.16 6.48
N ILE A 161 -1.79 -14.02 5.25
CA ILE A 161 -2.58 -13.51 4.13
C ILE A 161 -3.65 -14.50 3.67
N THR A 162 -3.36 -15.80 3.73
CA THR A 162 -4.35 -16.86 3.44
C THR A 162 -5.52 -16.82 4.43
N ASP A 163 -5.26 -16.67 5.71
CA ASP A 163 -6.29 -16.56 6.75
C ASP A 163 -7.05 -15.22 6.64
N THR A 164 -6.37 -14.17 6.19
CA THR A 164 -6.99 -12.88 5.88
C THR A 164 -8.00 -13.03 4.74
N LYS A 165 -7.65 -13.74 3.67
CA LYS A 165 -8.58 -14.00 2.56
C LYS A 165 -9.80 -14.77 2.98
N LYS A 166 -9.65 -15.79 3.85
CA LYS A 166 -10.80 -16.50 4.45
C LYS A 166 -11.69 -15.57 5.29
N THR A 167 -11.09 -14.62 6.00
CA THR A 167 -11.79 -13.65 6.86
C THR A 167 -12.53 -12.59 6.05
N PHE A 168 -11.95 -12.15 4.91
CA PHE A 168 -12.44 -11.12 4.01
C PHE A 168 -12.54 -11.62 2.55
N PRO A 169 -13.41 -12.61 2.26
CA PRO A 169 -13.43 -13.25 0.94
C PRO A 169 -13.78 -12.31 -0.21
N GLY A 170 -14.48 -11.22 0.06
CA GLY A 170 -14.85 -10.20 -0.93
C GLY A 170 -13.81 -9.09 -1.16
N ASN A 171 -12.68 -9.11 -0.45
CA ASN A 171 -11.63 -8.10 -0.59
C ASN A 171 -10.38 -8.68 -1.25
N PRO A 172 -9.68 -7.92 -2.10
CA PRO A 172 -8.39 -8.33 -2.63
C PRO A 172 -7.37 -8.58 -1.50
N CYS A 173 -6.65 -9.71 -1.62
CA CYS A 173 -5.57 -10.09 -0.72
C CYS A 173 -4.35 -10.47 -1.55
N HIS A 174 -3.21 -9.78 -1.35
CA HIS A 174 -2.00 -10.03 -2.10
C HIS A 174 -0.87 -10.48 -1.16
N TRP A 175 -0.16 -11.52 -1.59
CA TRP A 175 1.02 -11.96 -0.87
C TRP A 175 2.21 -11.05 -1.19
N LEU A 176 2.87 -10.54 -0.14
CA LEU A 176 4.10 -9.75 -0.25
C LEU A 176 5.33 -10.67 -0.35
N CYS A 177 6.23 -10.39 -1.30
CA CYS A 177 7.49 -11.12 -1.40
C CYS A 177 8.64 -10.24 -1.88
N SER A 178 9.82 -10.40 -1.22
CA SER A 178 11.08 -9.76 -1.59
C SER A 178 12.23 -10.75 -1.80
N ASN A 179 11.96 -12.05 -1.67
CA ASN A 179 12.96 -13.12 -1.76
C ASN A 179 12.67 -14.01 -2.96
N LYS A 180 13.65 -14.17 -3.87
CA LYS A 180 13.51 -14.95 -5.11
C LYS A 180 13.17 -16.42 -4.85
N ALA A 181 13.87 -17.06 -3.92
CA ALA A 181 13.65 -18.47 -3.62
C ALA A 181 12.27 -18.74 -3.00
N LEU A 182 11.79 -17.82 -2.13
CA LEU A 182 10.44 -17.88 -1.60
C LEU A 182 9.39 -17.62 -2.69
N LEU A 183 9.66 -16.71 -3.62
CA LEU A 183 8.77 -16.44 -4.76
C LEU A 183 8.64 -17.70 -5.63
N GLU A 184 9.73 -18.30 -6.03
CA GLU A 184 9.74 -19.52 -6.85
C GLU A 184 8.98 -20.68 -6.17
N LYS A 185 9.15 -20.84 -4.86
CA LYS A 185 8.50 -21.88 -4.06
C LYS A 185 6.98 -21.65 -3.91
N ASN A 186 6.56 -20.42 -3.59
CA ASN A 186 5.20 -20.15 -3.13
C ASN A 186 4.28 -19.58 -4.21
N LEU A 187 4.80 -18.95 -5.28
CA LEU A 187 3.98 -18.40 -6.35
C LEU A 187 2.96 -19.40 -6.94
N PRO A 188 3.33 -20.68 -7.19
CA PRO A 188 2.37 -21.67 -7.67
C PRO A 188 1.24 -21.99 -6.66
N LEU A 189 1.42 -21.69 -5.38
CA LEU A 189 0.45 -21.97 -4.32
C LEU A 189 -0.58 -20.84 -4.15
N VAL A 190 -0.28 -19.64 -4.67
CA VAL A 190 -1.11 -18.42 -4.49
C VAL A 190 -2.56 -18.61 -4.98
N PRO A 191 -2.82 -19.17 -6.18
CA PRO A 191 -4.20 -19.41 -6.63
C PRO A 191 -4.96 -20.41 -5.76
N GLY A 192 -4.28 -21.50 -5.34
CA GLY A 192 -4.87 -22.52 -4.47
C GLY A 192 -5.22 -22.01 -3.07
N ALA A 193 -4.55 -20.95 -2.60
CA ALA A 193 -4.87 -20.24 -1.36
C ALA A 193 -6.03 -19.24 -1.52
N GLY A 194 -6.55 -19.07 -2.76
CA GLY A 194 -7.64 -18.14 -3.07
C GLY A 194 -7.22 -16.67 -3.09
N LEU A 195 -5.91 -16.37 -3.11
CA LEU A 195 -5.39 -15.02 -3.15
C LEU A 195 -5.58 -14.40 -4.54
N ASP A 196 -5.78 -13.09 -4.59
CA ASP A 196 -6.09 -12.36 -5.82
C ASP A 196 -4.82 -11.95 -6.58
N GLY A 197 -3.68 -11.89 -5.90
CA GLY A 197 -2.45 -11.44 -6.52
C GLY A 197 -1.22 -11.51 -5.61
N VAL A 198 -0.16 -10.92 -6.14
CA VAL A 198 1.12 -10.76 -5.45
C VAL A 198 1.57 -9.30 -5.48
N SER A 199 2.24 -8.87 -4.43
CA SER A 199 2.90 -7.56 -4.35
C SER A 199 4.39 -7.78 -4.11
N LEU A 200 5.19 -7.58 -5.16
CA LEU A 200 6.59 -7.98 -5.19
C LEU A 200 7.52 -6.79 -5.03
N SER A 201 8.67 -7.01 -4.37
CA SER A 201 9.79 -6.07 -4.49
C SER A 201 10.14 -5.91 -5.98
N TYR A 202 10.27 -4.65 -6.44
CA TYR A 202 10.45 -4.32 -7.85
C TYR A 202 11.65 -5.04 -8.51
N GLY A 203 12.72 -5.28 -7.74
CA GLY A 203 13.90 -5.99 -8.23
C GLY A 203 13.68 -7.47 -8.54
N LEU A 204 12.55 -8.06 -8.15
CA LEU A 204 12.17 -9.43 -8.51
C LEU A 204 11.41 -9.50 -9.83
N ILE A 205 10.91 -8.37 -10.35
CA ILE A 205 10.01 -8.32 -11.49
C ILE A 205 10.81 -8.15 -12.78
N ASP A 206 10.85 -9.21 -13.55
CA ASP A 206 11.28 -9.28 -14.94
C ASP A 206 10.15 -9.85 -15.81
N GLU A 207 10.38 -9.98 -17.12
CA GLU A 207 9.41 -10.53 -18.08
C GLU A 207 8.98 -11.96 -17.71
N GLN A 208 9.91 -12.77 -17.18
CA GLN A 208 9.62 -14.15 -16.80
C GLN A 208 8.70 -14.23 -15.59
N VAL A 209 8.96 -13.42 -14.55
CA VAL A 209 8.11 -13.36 -13.35
C VAL A 209 6.74 -12.78 -13.71
N ALA A 210 6.70 -11.70 -14.46
CA ALA A 210 5.44 -11.09 -14.91
C ALA A 210 4.60 -12.07 -15.75
N GLY A 211 5.24 -12.83 -16.65
CA GLY A 211 4.60 -13.89 -17.44
C GLY A 211 3.99 -14.96 -16.55
N LYS A 212 4.73 -15.49 -15.56
CA LYS A 212 4.23 -16.48 -14.61
C LYS A 212 3.03 -15.99 -13.80
N VAL A 213 3.07 -14.74 -13.31
CA VAL A 213 1.96 -14.13 -12.56
C VAL A 213 0.71 -14.04 -13.45
N LYS A 214 0.88 -13.61 -14.69
CA LYS A 214 -0.20 -13.53 -15.69
C LYS A 214 -0.80 -14.91 -16.01
N ASP A 215 0.04 -15.92 -16.24
CA ASP A 215 -0.39 -17.29 -16.56
C ASP A 215 -1.20 -17.93 -15.42
N LEU A 216 -0.91 -17.51 -14.17
CA LEU A 216 -1.67 -17.91 -12.99
C LEU A 216 -2.94 -17.05 -12.77
N ASN A 217 -3.24 -16.10 -13.68
CA ASN A 217 -4.37 -15.16 -13.58
C ASN A 217 -4.37 -14.35 -12.27
N LEU A 218 -3.19 -13.95 -11.82
CA LEU A 218 -2.97 -13.17 -10.61
C LEU A 218 -2.72 -11.69 -10.94
N GLU A 219 -3.09 -10.82 -10.01
CA GLU A 219 -2.74 -9.41 -10.06
C GLU A 219 -1.28 -9.21 -9.64
N LEU A 220 -0.56 -8.32 -10.34
CA LEU A 220 0.83 -7.97 -10.03
C LEU A 220 0.91 -6.53 -9.53
N PHE A 221 1.34 -6.38 -8.28
CA PHE A 221 1.66 -5.10 -7.64
C PHE A 221 3.14 -5.05 -7.26
N THR A 222 3.67 -3.84 -7.03
CA THR A 222 5.10 -3.68 -6.70
C THR A 222 5.36 -2.60 -5.66
N TRP A 223 6.50 -2.69 -4.97
CA TRP A 223 6.99 -1.79 -3.92
C TRP A 223 8.51 -1.88 -3.77
N THR A 224 9.20 -0.91 -3.21
CA THR A 224 8.84 0.49 -3.12
C THR A 224 9.56 1.20 -4.25
N VAL A 225 8.84 1.79 -5.19
CA VAL A 225 9.39 2.38 -6.41
C VAL A 225 9.32 3.89 -6.32
N ASP A 226 10.46 4.53 -6.09
CA ASP A 226 10.60 5.98 -6.02
C ASP A 226 11.27 6.56 -7.28
N ASP A 227 11.86 5.71 -8.15
CA ASP A 227 12.48 6.10 -9.41
C ASP A 227 11.49 5.98 -10.58
N PRO A 228 11.22 7.09 -11.32
CA PRO A 228 10.35 7.07 -12.49
C PRO A 228 10.85 6.19 -13.64
N ALA A 229 12.15 5.99 -13.77
CA ALA A 229 12.70 5.11 -14.80
C ALA A 229 12.31 3.65 -14.50
N GLU A 230 12.39 3.27 -13.24
CA GLU A 230 11.97 1.95 -12.77
C GLU A 230 10.45 1.74 -12.91
N ALA A 231 9.66 2.77 -12.55
CA ALA A 231 8.21 2.71 -12.77
C ALA A 231 7.86 2.50 -14.25
N ARG A 232 8.51 3.25 -15.16
CA ARG A 232 8.32 3.09 -16.61
C ARG A 232 8.76 1.72 -17.14
N ARG A 233 9.76 1.07 -16.52
CA ARG A 233 10.17 -0.31 -16.86
C ARG A 233 9.09 -1.32 -16.47
N LEU A 234 8.44 -1.12 -15.33
CA LEU A 234 7.48 -2.07 -14.74
C LEU A 234 6.08 -2.02 -15.36
N ILE A 235 5.63 -0.82 -15.74
CA ILE A 235 4.28 -0.62 -16.32
C ILE A 235 4.00 -1.55 -17.51
N PRO A 236 4.86 -1.66 -18.55
CA PRO A 236 4.62 -2.55 -19.69
C PRO A 236 4.66 -4.04 -19.33
N LEU A 237 5.20 -4.42 -18.17
CA LEU A 237 5.16 -5.78 -17.64
C LEU A 237 3.81 -6.15 -17.02
N GLY A 238 2.82 -5.24 -17.02
CA GLY A 238 1.47 -5.52 -16.54
C GLY A 238 1.28 -5.30 -15.03
N VAL A 239 2.18 -4.53 -14.39
CA VAL A 239 2.00 -4.08 -12.99
C VAL A 239 0.75 -3.22 -12.90
N LYS A 240 -0.19 -3.59 -12.02
CA LYS A 240 -1.45 -2.88 -11.81
C LYS A 240 -1.37 -1.74 -10.81
N GLY A 241 -0.41 -1.81 -9.87
CA GLY A 241 -0.22 -0.77 -8.86
C GLY A 241 1.23 -0.67 -8.40
N ILE A 242 1.67 0.54 -8.15
CA ILE A 242 3.02 0.90 -7.71
C ILE A 242 2.93 1.60 -6.36
N THR A 243 3.54 0.99 -5.35
CA THR A 243 3.68 1.58 -4.01
C THR A 243 4.95 2.42 -3.98
N THR A 244 4.83 3.70 -3.57
CA THR A 244 5.92 4.70 -3.58
C THR A 244 5.86 5.61 -2.36
N ASN A 245 7.02 6.10 -1.90
CA ASN A 245 7.11 7.13 -0.87
C ASN A 245 6.77 8.53 -1.40
N ARG A 246 6.77 8.73 -2.73
CA ARG A 246 6.64 10.02 -3.43
C ARG A 246 5.43 10.05 -4.37
N PRO A 247 4.21 9.80 -3.88
CA PRO A 247 3.07 9.49 -4.76
C PRO A 247 2.72 10.60 -5.76
N GLY A 248 2.63 11.86 -5.34
CA GLY A 248 2.34 12.98 -6.25
C GLY A 248 3.44 13.19 -7.28
N TRP A 249 4.70 13.23 -6.82
CA TRP A 249 5.85 13.41 -7.71
C TRP A 249 5.98 12.25 -8.72
N LEU A 250 5.88 10.99 -8.26
CA LEU A 250 5.99 9.85 -9.18
C LEU A 250 4.88 9.90 -10.25
N ARG A 251 3.65 10.22 -9.85
CA ARG A 251 2.52 10.38 -10.79
C ARG A 251 2.82 11.39 -11.88
N GLU A 252 3.30 12.58 -11.53
CA GLU A 252 3.66 13.64 -12.48
C GLU A 252 4.79 13.25 -13.44
N GLN A 253 5.69 12.35 -12.99
CA GLN A 253 6.81 11.90 -13.81
C GLN A 253 6.44 10.80 -14.82
N ILE A 254 5.38 10.03 -14.58
CA ILE A 254 5.06 8.84 -15.40
C ILE A 254 3.79 8.99 -16.25
N PHE A 255 2.96 9.99 -15.96
CA PHE A 255 1.75 10.34 -16.72
C PHE A 255 1.80 11.77 -17.26
#